data_d39023a361e0de871b29d41d9c88bc9f
#
_entry.id   d39023a361e0de871b29d41d9c88bc9f
#
_cell.length_a   1.000
_cell.length_b   1.000
_cell.length_c   1.000
_cell.angle_alpha   90.00
_cell.angle_beta   90.00
_cell.angle_gamma   90.00
#
_symmetry.space_group_name_H-M   'P 1'
#
loop_
_entity.id
_entity.type
_entity.pdbx_description
1 polymer ?
#
loop_
_entity_poly.entity_id
_entity_poly.type
_entity_poly.pdbx_seq_one_letter_code
_entity_poly.pdbx_strand_id
1 'polypeptide(L)'
;MRALLRSLSLVAAVTAASPAPAQMLDFEALAGWEEDDHRAALTSFLETCDRLDAADWTPLCRLAPEAAKSEASARAFFELFFRPVLIGTPPALFTGYYEPELKGSPTRTPRFAWPIYRRPPELQDGQVYLDRAAIEAGALRGRGLEIAWLEDPVEVFFLHIQGSGRIRMPDGHVIRVGYAGRNGHAYRSVGQEMVRRGTHRPDQVSAQEIRAWVKRSGRTGMDMLNFNPSYIFFRKLADLPADKGPIGAMGRSITAFRSVAIDPAFTPLGAPVWIEKDGENPIRSLMVAQDTGGAIKGPQRADIFFGTGLDAGEAAGTVKDGGRMIVLLPIDRAFAMLPEG
;
A
#
# COMPACT_ATOMS: atom_id res chain seq x y z
N MET A 1 -35.07 -17.17 -53.06
CA MET A 1 -34.90 -17.51 -51.63
C MET A 1 -33.95 -16.48 -51.01
N ARG A 2 -34.47 -15.52 -50.24
CA ARG A 2 -33.66 -14.49 -49.56
C ARG A 2 -33.56 -14.91 -48.08
N ALA A 3 -32.33 -15.21 -47.64
CA ALA A 3 -32.03 -15.51 -46.21
C ALA A 3 -31.94 -14.22 -45.43
N LEU A 4 -32.80 -14.07 -44.42
CA LEU A 4 -32.75 -12.99 -43.42
C LEU A 4 -31.74 -13.38 -42.32
N LEU A 5 -30.59 -12.69 -42.28
CA LEU A 5 -29.69 -12.74 -41.15
C LEU A 5 -30.30 -11.88 -40.05
N ARG A 6 -30.69 -12.53 -38.93
CA ARG A 6 -31.04 -11.84 -37.68
C ARG A 6 -29.77 -11.58 -36.88
N SER A 7 -29.37 -10.30 -36.77
CA SER A 7 -28.30 -9.87 -35.90
C SER A 7 -28.78 -9.93 -34.43
N LEU A 8 -28.20 -10.80 -33.64
CA LEU A 8 -28.38 -10.82 -32.18
C LEU A 8 -27.46 -9.76 -31.56
N SER A 9 -28.02 -8.64 -31.13
CA SER A 9 -27.29 -7.65 -30.33
C SER A 9 -27.15 -8.16 -28.91
N LEU A 10 -25.94 -8.49 -28.52
CA LEU A 10 -25.59 -8.85 -27.12
C LEU A 10 -25.54 -7.53 -26.31
N VAL A 11 -26.56 -7.25 -25.54
CA VAL A 11 -26.56 -6.15 -24.55
C VAL A 11 -25.75 -6.64 -23.35
N ALA A 12 -24.52 -6.16 -23.22
CA ALA A 12 -23.72 -6.34 -22.01
C ALA A 12 -24.38 -5.53 -20.87
N ALA A 13 -25.02 -6.20 -19.95
CA ALA A 13 -25.51 -5.60 -18.71
C ALA A 13 -24.28 -5.16 -17.89
N VAL A 14 -24.02 -3.87 -17.82
CA VAL A 14 -23.12 -3.26 -16.84
C VAL A 14 -23.80 -3.36 -15.49
N THR A 15 -23.44 -4.35 -14.68
CA THR A 15 -23.86 -4.41 -13.28
C THR A 15 -23.18 -3.25 -12.55
N ALA A 16 -23.92 -2.18 -12.27
CA ALA A 16 -23.48 -1.15 -11.34
C ALA A 16 -23.25 -1.83 -9.97
N ALA A 17 -22.03 -1.78 -9.46
CA ALA A 17 -21.74 -2.24 -8.11
C ALA A 17 -22.59 -1.40 -7.13
N SER A 18 -23.37 -2.06 -6.28
CA SER A 18 -24.09 -1.37 -5.22
C SER A 18 -23.08 -0.61 -4.34
N PRO A 19 -23.38 0.64 -3.95
CA PRO A 19 -22.50 1.38 -3.05
C PRO A 19 -22.30 0.61 -1.76
N ALA A 20 -21.07 0.62 -1.23
CA ALA A 20 -20.81 0.00 0.07
C ALA A 20 -21.65 0.71 1.15
N PRO A 21 -22.25 -0.03 2.10
CA PRO A 21 -23.02 0.60 3.17
C PRO A 21 -22.14 1.57 3.94
N ALA A 22 -22.66 2.75 4.25
CA ALA A 22 -21.99 3.77 5.05
C ALA A 22 -22.84 4.09 6.28
N GLN A 23 -22.20 4.17 7.44
CA GLN A 23 -22.81 4.52 8.72
C GLN A 23 -21.98 5.60 9.41
N MET A 24 -22.62 6.70 9.80
CA MET A 24 -22.00 7.70 10.65
C MET A 24 -21.95 7.19 12.09
N LEU A 25 -20.84 7.42 12.77
CA LEU A 25 -20.61 7.10 14.15
C LEU A 25 -20.32 8.37 14.95
N ASP A 26 -20.44 8.29 16.27
CA ASP A 26 -19.94 9.30 17.19
C ASP A 26 -18.51 8.96 17.60
N PHE A 27 -17.72 9.96 18.03
CA PHE A 27 -16.33 9.74 18.46
C PHE A 27 -16.24 8.84 19.69
N GLU A 28 -17.24 8.86 20.55
CA GLU A 28 -17.36 7.99 21.73
C GLU A 28 -17.50 6.49 21.36
N ALA A 29 -17.90 6.19 20.14
CA ALA A 29 -17.96 4.81 19.62
C ALA A 29 -16.61 4.30 19.11
N LEU A 30 -15.58 5.14 19.08
CA LEU A 30 -14.22 4.79 18.67
C LEU A 30 -13.41 4.33 19.89
N ALA A 31 -13.18 3.03 19.97
CA ALA A 31 -12.49 2.43 21.12
C ALA A 31 -11.05 2.94 21.24
N GLY A 32 -10.72 3.62 22.35
CA GLY A 32 -9.38 4.16 22.61
C GLY A 32 -9.11 5.51 21.94
N TRP A 33 -10.13 6.21 21.48
CA TRP A 33 -9.98 7.52 20.83
C TRP A 33 -9.26 8.54 21.73
N GLU A 34 -9.62 8.58 23.00
CA GLU A 34 -9.08 9.56 23.96
C GLU A 34 -7.60 9.35 24.30
N GLU A 35 -7.11 8.13 24.14
CA GLU A 35 -5.75 7.72 24.50
C GLU A 35 -4.73 7.86 23.36
N ASP A 36 -5.17 8.15 22.11
CA ASP A 36 -4.25 8.28 20.98
C ASP A 36 -3.48 9.61 20.97
N ASP A 37 -2.33 9.63 20.33
CA ASP A 37 -1.55 10.85 20.06
C ASP A 37 -2.09 11.52 18.78
N HIS A 38 -3.14 12.35 18.95
CA HIS A 38 -3.79 13.08 17.85
C HIS A 38 -2.84 14.10 17.21
N ARG A 39 -1.88 14.63 17.96
CA ARG A 39 -0.90 15.56 17.43
C ARG A 39 0.03 14.87 16.45
N ALA A 40 0.47 13.64 16.71
CA ALA A 40 1.25 12.87 15.76
C ALA A 40 0.44 12.54 14.50
N ALA A 41 -0.84 12.21 14.64
CA ALA A 41 -1.74 11.99 13.50
C ALA A 41 -1.92 13.28 12.67
N LEU A 42 -2.14 14.41 13.32
CA LEU A 42 -2.30 15.70 12.65
C LEU A 42 -1.01 16.17 11.97
N THR A 43 0.15 15.86 12.54
CA THR A 43 1.45 16.10 11.91
C THR A 43 1.58 15.29 10.62
N SER A 44 1.17 14.02 10.61
CA SER A 44 1.15 13.19 9.40
C SER A 44 0.13 13.70 8.36
N PHE A 45 -1.03 14.19 8.79
CA PHE A 45 -2.01 14.82 7.92
C PHE A 45 -1.42 16.05 7.21
N LEU A 46 -0.70 16.90 7.95
CA LEU A 46 -0.05 18.09 7.42
C LEU A 46 0.97 17.78 6.31
N GLU A 47 1.66 16.64 6.36
CA GLU A 47 2.63 16.23 5.31
C GLU A 47 1.97 16.11 3.92
N THR A 48 0.65 15.91 3.85
CA THR A 48 -0.08 15.74 2.59
C THR A 48 -1.07 16.87 2.28
N CYS A 49 -1.18 17.88 3.12
CA CYS A 49 -2.12 18.98 2.96
C CYS A 49 -1.97 19.75 1.64
N ASP A 50 -0.76 19.90 1.14
CA ASP A 50 -0.49 20.54 -0.16
C ASP A 50 -0.90 19.68 -1.37
N ARG A 51 -1.42 18.49 -1.13
CA ARG A 51 -1.97 17.57 -2.13
C ARG A 51 -3.50 17.46 -2.06
N LEU A 52 -4.10 18.14 -1.11
CA LEU A 52 -5.54 18.16 -0.87
C LEU A 52 -6.13 19.49 -1.38
N ASP A 53 -6.44 19.53 -2.67
CA ASP A 53 -6.92 20.72 -3.39
C ASP A 53 -8.46 20.83 -3.46
N ALA A 54 -9.19 19.81 -3.03
CA ALA A 54 -10.65 19.84 -3.01
C ALA A 54 -11.17 20.87 -1.98
N ALA A 55 -12.30 21.50 -2.31
CA ALA A 55 -12.85 22.65 -1.57
C ALA A 55 -13.14 22.35 -0.09
N ASP A 56 -13.48 21.12 0.24
CA ASP A 56 -13.75 20.65 1.61
C ASP A 56 -12.50 20.40 2.45
N TRP A 57 -11.34 20.15 1.81
CA TRP A 57 -10.05 19.93 2.50
C TRP A 57 -9.24 21.20 2.68
N THR A 58 -9.26 22.11 1.73
CA THR A 58 -8.42 23.31 1.73
C THR A 58 -8.57 24.17 3.01
N PRO A 59 -9.77 24.45 3.55
CA PRO A 59 -9.92 25.20 4.80
C PRO A 59 -9.30 24.46 5.99
N LEU A 60 -9.46 23.13 6.05
CA LEU A 60 -8.93 22.29 7.13
C LEU A 60 -7.41 22.32 7.15
N CYS A 61 -6.77 22.22 5.99
CA CYS A 61 -5.33 22.33 5.86
C CYS A 61 -4.75 23.69 6.27
N ARG A 62 -5.56 24.77 6.19
CA ARG A 62 -5.14 26.10 6.71
C ARG A 62 -5.20 26.19 8.25
N LEU A 63 -6.14 25.48 8.88
CA LEU A 63 -6.32 25.49 10.33
C LEU A 63 -5.41 24.47 11.04
N ALA A 64 -5.06 23.38 10.38
CA ALA A 64 -4.30 22.27 10.94
C ALA A 64 -2.95 22.66 11.57
N PRO A 65 -2.13 23.58 11.03
CA PRO A 65 -0.85 23.98 11.64
C PRO A 65 -1.02 24.59 13.04
N GLU A 66 -2.08 25.38 13.27
CA GLU A 66 -2.36 25.95 14.60
C GLU A 66 -2.82 24.86 15.57
N ALA A 67 -3.69 23.96 15.10
CA ALA A 67 -4.18 22.85 15.90
C ALA A 67 -3.07 21.85 16.30
N ALA A 68 -2.03 21.70 15.51
CA ALA A 68 -0.91 20.79 15.80
C ALA A 68 0.02 21.25 16.94
N LYS A 69 -0.21 22.42 17.53
CA LYS A 69 0.62 22.95 18.63
C LYS A 69 0.44 22.21 19.96
N SER A 70 -0.72 21.61 20.19
CA SER A 70 -0.97 20.81 21.42
C SER A 70 -1.83 19.59 21.12
N GLU A 71 -1.76 18.59 22.00
CA GLU A 71 -2.59 17.38 21.90
C GLU A 71 -4.08 17.72 21.96
N ALA A 72 -4.49 18.53 22.93
CA ALA A 72 -5.88 18.94 23.10
C ALA A 72 -6.43 19.67 21.86
N SER A 73 -5.63 20.56 21.26
CA SER A 73 -6.02 21.27 20.04
C SER A 73 -6.09 20.34 18.82
N ALA A 74 -5.19 19.38 18.73
CA ALA A 74 -5.18 18.41 17.64
C ALA A 74 -6.42 17.47 17.72
N ARG A 75 -6.74 16.97 18.89
CA ARG A 75 -7.96 16.19 19.13
C ARG A 75 -9.21 17.00 18.81
N ALA A 76 -9.34 18.21 19.34
CA ALA A 76 -10.45 19.09 19.06
C ALA A 76 -10.61 19.42 17.57
N PHE A 77 -9.51 19.53 16.81
CA PHE A 77 -9.54 19.72 15.38
C PHE A 77 -10.28 18.58 14.67
N PHE A 78 -9.95 17.33 14.98
CA PHE A 78 -10.65 16.20 14.38
C PHE A 78 -12.12 16.13 14.80
N GLU A 79 -12.42 16.32 16.07
CA GLU A 79 -13.79 16.26 16.60
C GLU A 79 -14.70 17.37 16.05
N LEU A 80 -14.17 18.57 15.86
CA LEU A 80 -14.95 19.72 15.35
C LEU A 80 -15.20 19.66 13.85
N PHE A 81 -14.23 19.24 13.06
CA PHE A 81 -14.27 19.37 11.59
C PHE A 81 -14.57 18.10 10.83
N PHE A 82 -14.54 16.94 11.50
CA PHE A 82 -14.77 15.65 10.85
C PHE A 82 -15.93 14.89 11.49
N ARG A 83 -16.39 13.88 10.75
CA ARG A 83 -17.31 12.86 11.27
C ARG A 83 -16.75 11.47 10.97
N PRO A 84 -16.78 10.56 11.94
CA PRO A 84 -16.42 9.17 11.73
C PRO A 84 -17.46 8.46 10.86
N VAL A 85 -17.03 7.84 9.78
CA VAL A 85 -17.88 7.10 8.86
C VAL A 85 -17.34 5.68 8.70
N LEU A 86 -18.12 4.69 9.11
CA LEU A 86 -17.86 3.29 8.84
C LEU A 86 -18.33 2.96 7.43
N ILE A 87 -17.39 2.70 6.51
CA ILE A 87 -17.67 2.36 5.12
C ILE A 87 -17.47 0.86 4.92
N GLY A 88 -18.50 0.16 4.48
CA GLY A 88 -18.51 -1.29 4.34
C GLY A 88 -18.80 -2.02 5.64
N THR A 89 -18.73 -3.35 5.60
CA THR A 89 -19.10 -4.22 6.72
C THR A 89 -17.86 -4.85 7.36
N PRO A 90 -17.63 -4.66 8.66
CA PRO A 90 -16.59 -5.40 9.39
C PRO A 90 -16.80 -6.93 9.32
N PRO A 91 -15.77 -7.74 9.55
CA PRO A 91 -14.44 -7.31 9.99
C PRO A 91 -13.59 -6.75 8.85
N ALA A 92 -12.75 -5.78 9.20
CA ALA A 92 -11.68 -5.32 8.32
C ALA A 92 -10.61 -6.41 8.13
N LEU A 93 -9.77 -6.23 7.11
CA LEU A 93 -8.51 -6.97 6.98
C LEU A 93 -7.35 -5.99 7.05
N PHE A 94 -6.57 -6.10 8.10
CA PHE A 94 -5.33 -5.37 8.30
C PHE A 94 -4.13 -6.26 8.00
N THR A 95 -3.16 -5.69 7.27
CA THR A 95 -1.83 -6.23 7.06
C THR A 95 -0.79 -5.16 7.34
N GLY A 96 0.49 -5.52 7.30
CA GLY A 96 1.58 -4.58 7.50
C GLY A 96 2.54 -4.55 6.32
N TYR A 97 3.10 -3.36 6.06
CA TYR A 97 4.20 -3.19 5.12
C TYR A 97 5.30 -2.30 5.73
N TYR A 98 6.47 -2.31 5.12
CA TYR A 98 7.64 -1.62 5.64
C TYR A 98 8.60 -1.22 4.52
N GLU A 99 9.59 -0.38 4.80
CA GLU A 99 10.68 -0.07 3.89
C GLU A 99 11.87 -1.01 4.16
N PRO A 100 12.14 -2.03 3.32
CA PRO A 100 13.28 -2.93 3.52
C PRO A 100 14.61 -2.23 3.30
N GLU A 101 15.63 -2.68 4.05
CA GLU A 101 17.02 -2.36 3.79
C GLU A 101 17.74 -3.59 3.24
N LEU A 102 18.21 -3.51 2.00
CA LEU A 102 18.79 -4.62 1.25
C LEU A 102 20.23 -4.31 0.84
N LYS A 103 21.03 -5.36 0.64
CA LYS A 103 22.40 -5.24 0.13
C LYS A 103 22.36 -5.21 -1.40
N GLY A 104 23.13 -4.29 -2.00
CA GLY A 104 23.19 -4.16 -3.45
C GLY A 104 24.56 -3.69 -3.95
N SER A 105 24.70 -3.61 -5.27
CA SER A 105 25.87 -3.14 -5.98
C SER A 105 25.46 -2.30 -7.17
N PRO A 106 26.23 -1.25 -7.56
CA PRO A 106 25.96 -0.51 -8.77
C PRO A 106 26.26 -1.32 -10.05
N THR A 107 27.05 -2.38 -9.93
CA THR A 107 27.46 -3.24 -11.03
C THR A 107 27.12 -4.70 -10.74
N ARG A 108 26.87 -5.49 -11.80
CA ARG A 108 26.63 -6.91 -11.69
C ARG A 108 27.90 -7.64 -11.27
N THR A 109 27.77 -8.53 -10.26
CA THR A 109 28.82 -9.44 -9.82
C THR A 109 28.22 -10.85 -9.59
N PRO A 110 29.03 -11.90 -9.36
CA PRO A 110 28.47 -13.21 -9.01
C PRO A 110 27.58 -13.19 -7.76
N ARG A 111 27.89 -12.32 -6.79
CA ARG A 111 27.09 -12.13 -5.57
C ARG A 111 25.86 -11.27 -5.80
N PHE A 112 26.01 -10.17 -6.53
CA PHE A 112 24.94 -9.22 -6.81
C PHE A 112 24.48 -9.43 -8.25
N ALA A 113 23.55 -10.35 -8.46
CA ALA A 113 23.16 -10.83 -9.78
C ALA A 113 21.74 -10.44 -10.20
N TRP A 114 20.93 -9.92 -9.29
CA TRP A 114 19.50 -9.69 -9.47
C TRP A 114 19.18 -8.20 -9.56
N PRO A 115 18.83 -7.70 -10.77
CA PRO A 115 18.65 -6.26 -10.98
C PRO A 115 17.29 -5.77 -10.50
N ILE A 116 17.26 -4.50 -10.07
CA ILE A 116 16.04 -3.69 -10.01
C ILE A 116 16.11 -2.63 -11.11
N TYR A 117 15.00 -2.43 -11.81
CA TYR A 117 14.96 -1.63 -13.02
C TYR A 117 14.26 -0.28 -12.85
N ARG A 118 14.74 0.72 -13.58
CA ARG A 118 13.98 1.93 -13.89
C ARG A 118 12.82 1.61 -14.80
N ARG A 119 11.78 2.45 -14.74
CA ARG A 119 10.66 2.36 -15.67
C ARG A 119 11.16 2.47 -17.12
N PRO A 120 10.83 1.52 -17.99
CA PRO A 120 11.12 1.61 -19.42
C PRO A 120 10.45 2.85 -20.03
N PRO A 121 11.15 3.62 -20.90
CA PRO A 121 10.61 4.86 -21.45
C PRO A 121 9.37 4.65 -22.33
N GLU A 122 9.24 3.47 -22.96
CA GLU A 122 8.09 3.11 -23.78
C GLU A 122 6.86 2.68 -22.98
N LEU A 123 6.99 2.40 -21.69
CA LEU A 123 5.87 1.97 -20.86
C LEU A 123 4.93 3.14 -20.56
N GLN A 124 3.69 3.06 -21.04
CA GLN A 124 2.64 4.02 -20.74
C GLN A 124 1.78 3.56 -19.53
N ASP A 125 1.20 4.52 -18.81
CA ASP A 125 0.31 4.21 -17.69
C ASP A 125 -0.96 3.52 -18.20
N GLY A 126 -1.37 2.45 -17.46
CA GLY A 126 -2.52 1.62 -17.85
C GLY A 126 -2.24 0.58 -18.95
N GLN A 127 -1.08 0.61 -19.59
CA GLN A 127 -0.69 -0.36 -20.60
C GLN A 127 -0.17 -1.66 -19.97
N VAL A 128 -0.54 -2.79 -20.56
CA VAL A 128 0.05 -4.10 -20.22
C VAL A 128 1.41 -4.22 -20.95
N TYR A 129 2.43 -4.49 -20.16
CA TYR A 129 3.82 -4.69 -20.62
C TYR A 129 4.27 -6.13 -20.36
N LEU A 130 5.56 -6.41 -20.49
CA LEU A 130 6.16 -7.71 -20.17
C LEU A 130 5.79 -8.17 -18.76
N ASP A 131 5.43 -9.42 -18.60
CA ASP A 131 5.17 -10.02 -17.30
C ASP A 131 6.46 -10.27 -16.50
N ARG A 132 6.32 -10.63 -15.21
CA ARG A 132 7.45 -10.94 -14.35
C ARG A 132 8.35 -12.00 -14.94
N ALA A 133 7.80 -13.09 -15.44
CA ALA A 133 8.58 -14.22 -15.95
C ALA A 133 9.47 -13.82 -17.13
N ALA A 134 8.97 -13.02 -18.06
CA ALA A 134 9.73 -12.49 -19.18
C ALA A 134 10.84 -11.53 -18.72
N ILE A 135 10.55 -10.64 -17.77
CA ILE A 135 11.54 -9.69 -17.21
C ILE A 135 12.64 -10.45 -16.46
N GLU A 136 12.28 -11.40 -15.60
CA GLU A 136 13.24 -12.23 -14.85
C GLU A 136 14.07 -13.13 -15.77
N ALA A 137 13.51 -13.59 -16.89
CA ALA A 137 14.25 -14.30 -17.94
C ALA A 137 15.26 -13.38 -18.68
N GLY A 138 15.18 -12.07 -18.48
CA GLY A 138 16.16 -11.10 -18.99
C GLY A 138 15.72 -10.29 -20.20
N ALA A 139 14.43 -10.13 -20.45
CA ALA A 139 13.92 -9.32 -21.57
C ALA A 139 14.36 -7.83 -21.52
N LEU A 140 14.81 -7.34 -20.34
CA LEU A 140 15.32 -5.98 -20.17
C LEU A 140 16.86 -5.89 -20.12
N ARG A 141 17.59 -6.99 -20.23
CA ARG A 141 19.05 -6.99 -20.16
C ARG A 141 19.68 -6.15 -21.28
N GLY A 142 20.75 -5.44 -20.93
CA GLY A 142 21.51 -4.62 -21.90
C GLY A 142 20.83 -3.32 -22.31
N ARG A 143 19.70 -2.96 -21.68
CA ARG A 143 18.98 -1.72 -21.96
C ARG A 143 19.43 -0.54 -21.09
N GLY A 144 20.35 -0.74 -20.16
CA GLY A 144 20.83 0.30 -19.25
C GLY A 144 19.78 0.80 -18.28
N LEU A 145 18.78 -0.03 -17.95
CA LEU A 145 17.67 0.32 -17.06
C LEU A 145 17.94 -0.06 -15.61
N GLU A 146 19.03 -0.77 -15.33
CA GLU A 146 19.37 -1.24 -13.99
C GLU A 146 19.69 -0.07 -13.07
N ILE A 147 19.07 -0.05 -11.88
CA ILE A 147 19.37 0.93 -10.82
C ILE A 147 20.48 0.40 -9.91
N ALA A 148 20.32 -0.87 -9.52
CA ALA A 148 21.23 -1.63 -8.69
C ALA A 148 21.03 -3.13 -8.95
N TRP A 149 22.00 -3.92 -8.53
CA TRP A 149 21.98 -5.38 -8.53
C TRP A 149 21.92 -5.86 -7.09
N LEU A 150 20.93 -6.66 -6.73
CA LEU A 150 20.72 -7.17 -5.39
C LEU A 150 21.29 -8.59 -5.24
N GLU A 151 21.48 -8.99 -3.98
CA GLU A 151 22.08 -10.28 -3.61
C GLU A 151 21.09 -11.45 -3.72
N ASP A 152 19.83 -11.22 -3.38
CA ASP A 152 18.80 -12.25 -3.20
C ASP A 152 17.57 -11.98 -4.06
N PRO A 153 17.21 -12.89 -5.01
CA PRO A 153 16.04 -12.73 -5.86
C PRO A 153 14.71 -12.75 -5.09
N VAL A 154 14.67 -13.42 -3.96
CA VAL A 154 13.47 -13.45 -3.11
C VAL A 154 13.22 -12.07 -2.51
N GLU A 155 14.30 -11.40 -2.06
CA GLU A 155 14.18 -10.04 -1.54
C GLU A 155 13.87 -9.03 -2.66
N VAL A 156 14.31 -9.24 -3.92
CA VAL A 156 13.85 -8.45 -5.07
C VAL A 156 12.34 -8.60 -5.27
N PHE A 157 11.81 -9.82 -5.19
CA PHE A 157 10.37 -10.05 -5.27
C PHE A 157 9.61 -9.30 -4.16
N PHE A 158 10.08 -9.40 -2.91
CA PHE A 158 9.44 -8.70 -1.80
C PHE A 158 9.60 -7.18 -1.88
N LEU A 159 10.71 -6.67 -2.41
CA LEU A 159 10.89 -5.24 -2.69
C LEU A 159 9.80 -4.73 -3.67
N HIS A 160 9.43 -5.55 -4.68
CA HIS A 160 8.31 -5.21 -5.56
C HIS A 160 6.94 -5.20 -4.85
N ILE A 161 6.78 -5.99 -3.79
CA ILE A 161 5.56 -5.97 -2.97
C ILE A 161 5.52 -4.71 -2.10
N GLN A 162 6.66 -4.33 -1.49
CA GLN A 162 6.76 -3.16 -0.61
C GLN A 162 6.72 -1.83 -1.37
N GLY A 163 7.16 -1.81 -2.63
CA GLY A 163 7.12 -0.61 -3.49
C GLY A 163 8.26 0.40 -3.28
N SER A 164 9.01 0.29 -2.20
CA SER A 164 10.15 1.16 -1.85
C SER A 164 11.18 0.39 -1.03
N GLY A 165 12.40 0.92 -0.94
CA GLY A 165 13.45 0.32 -0.13
C GLY A 165 14.74 1.13 -0.10
N ARG A 166 15.62 0.74 0.82
CA ARG A 166 17.00 1.25 0.98
C ARG A 166 17.97 0.20 0.49
N ILE A 167 18.88 0.58 -0.39
CA ILE A 167 19.89 -0.32 -0.93
C ILE A 167 21.26 0.13 -0.44
N ARG A 168 21.86 -0.67 0.44
CA ARG A 168 23.19 -0.44 0.98
C ARG A 168 24.22 -0.98 0.02
N MET A 169 25.06 -0.07 -0.49
CA MET A 169 26.16 -0.38 -1.41
C MET A 169 27.38 -0.93 -0.65
N PRO A 170 28.35 -1.57 -1.36
CA PRO A 170 29.53 -2.16 -0.72
C PRO A 170 30.45 -1.16 -0.01
N ASP A 171 30.42 0.11 -0.44
CA ASP A 171 31.15 1.23 0.17
C ASP A 171 30.42 1.85 1.38
N GLY A 172 29.26 1.29 1.77
CA GLY A 172 28.43 1.78 2.86
C GLY A 172 27.42 2.86 2.45
N HIS A 173 27.50 3.41 1.23
CA HIS A 173 26.51 4.36 0.73
C HIS A 173 25.14 3.71 0.61
N VAL A 174 24.09 4.44 0.98
CA VAL A 174 22.70 3.97 0.86
C VAL A 174 21.97 4.79 -0.20
N ILE A 175 21.47 4.13 -1.23
CA ILE A 175 20.49 4.71 -2.13
C ILE A 175 19.08 4.33 -1.71
N ARG A 176 18.14 5.26 -1.87
CA ARG A 176 16.72 5.00 -1.66
C ARG A 176 16.04 4.84 -3.00
N VAL A 177 15.15 3.86 -3.08
CA VAL A 177 14.33 3.61 -4.26
C VAL A 177 12.86 3.64 -3.89
N GLY A 178 12.04 4.17 -4.79
CA GLY A 178 10.60 4.23 -4.65
C GLY A 178 9.92 3.89 -5.97
N TYR A 179 8.62 3.64 -5.89
CA TYR A 179 7.78 3.28 -7.01
C TYR A 179 7.86 4.30 -8.18
N ALA A 180 7.98 3.81 -9.40
CA ALA A 180 7.99 4.62 -10.64
C ALA A 180 6.98 4.14 -11.70
N GLY A 181 6.31 3.02 -11.47
CA GLY A 181 5.32 2.46 -12.38
C GLY A 181 5.25 0.94 -12.27
N ARG A 182 4.23 0.38 -12.90
CA ARG A 182 4.00 -1.08 -12.95
C ARG A 182 3.77 -1.54 -14.37
N ASN A 183 3.96 -2.83 -14.60
CA ASN A 183 3.79 -3.46 -15.91
C ASN A 183 2.32 -3.70 -16.34
N GLY A 184 1.33 -3.19 -15.63
CA GLY A 184 -0.09 -3.31 -15.98
C GLY A 184 -0.75 -4.66 -15.67
N HIS A 185 -0.01 -5.69 -15.32
CA HIS A 185 -0.59 -6.97 -14.89
C HIS A 185 -1.21 -6.88 -13.49
N ALA A 186 -2.33 -7.58 -13.30
CA ALA A 186 -2.95 -7.72 -11.98
C ALA A 186 -2.05 -8.51 -11.04
N TYR A 187 -2.02 -8.09 -9.77
CA TYR A 187 -1.34 -8.83 -8.72
C TYR A 187 -2.03 -10.19 -8.48
N ARG A 188 -1.22 -11.24 -8.37
CA ARG A 188 -1.68 -12.58 -7.97
C ARG A 188 -0.90 -13.04 -6.75
N SER A 189 -1.64 -13.37 -5.68
CA SER A 189 -1.04 -13.77 -4.40
C SER A 189 -0.32 -15.12 -4.51
N VAL A 190 0.99 -15.09 -4.32
CA VAL A 190 1.81 -16.30 -4.23
C VAL A 190 1.37 -17.17 -3.06
N GLY A 191 1.04 -16.57 -1.91
CA GLY A 191 0.56 -17.31 -0.74
C GLY A 191 -0.75 -18.05 -1.00
N GLN A 192 -1.72 -17.41 -1.68
CA GLN A 192 -2.96 -18.09 -2.09
C GLN A 192 -2.68 -19.24 -3.07
N GLU A 193 -1.73 -19.05 -3.99
CA GLU A 193 -1.35 -20.10 -4.93
C GLU A 193 -0.68 -21.28 -4.23
N MET A 194 0.15 -21.03 -3.20
CA MET A 194 0.73 -22.09 -2.36
C MET A 194 -0.35 -22.93 -1.68
N VAL A 195 -1.40 -22.28 -1.15
CA VAL A 195 -2.56 -22.97 -0.57
C VAL A 195 -3.32 -23.77 -1.65
N ARG A 196 -3.58 -23.16 -2.80
CA ARG A 196 -4.29 -23.81 -3.91
C ARG A 196 -3.56 -25.05 -4.43
N ARG A 197 -2.22 -25.02 -4.44
CA ARG A 197 -1.38 -26.19 -4.82
C ARG A 197 -1.22 -27.21 -3.70
N GLY A 198 -1.77 -26.95 -2.51
CA GLY A 198 -1.66 -27.85 -1.36
C GLY A 198 -0.30 -27.91 -0.70
N THR A 199 0.60 -26.96 -1.00
CA THR A 199 1.93 -26.91 -0.38
C THR A 199 1.88 -26.38 1.05
N HIS A 200 0.88 -25.54 1.36
CA HIS A 200 0.67 -24.93 2.69
C HIS A 200 -0.82 -24.86 3.01
N ARG A 201 -1.14 -24.87 4.31
CA ARG A 201 -2.48 -24.51 4.79
C ARG A 201 -2.61 -22.97 4.89
N PRO A 202 -3.83 -22.40 4.88
CA PRO A 202 -4.05 -20.96 4.96
C PRO A 202 -3.43 -20.28 6.21
N ASP A 203 -3.39 -21.02 7.34
CA ASP A 203 -2.81 -20.59 8.61
C ASP A 203 -1.28 -20.61 8.64
N GLN A 204 -0.64 -21.28 7.68
CA GLN A 204 0.81 -21.40 7.57
C GLN A 204 1.45 -20.34 6.65
N VAL A 205 0.63 -19.60 5.90
CA VAL A 205 1.16 -18.64 4.92
C VAL A 205 1.43 -17.29 5.57
N SER A 206 2.71 -16.94 5.63
CA SER A 206 3.22 -15.61 5.99
C SER A 206 4.30 -15.17 5.00
N ALA A 207 4.71 -13.91 5.03
CA ALA A 207 5.81 -13.42 4.21
C ALA A 207 7.12 -14.16 4.54
N GLN A 208 7.36 -14.46 5.83
CA GLN A 208 8.51 -15.21 6.31
C GLN A 208 8.52 -16.64 5.77
N GLU A 209 7.37 -17.33 5.84
CA GLU A 209 7.28 -18.70 5.34
C GLU A 209 7.42 -18.77 3.82
N ILE A 210 6.85 -17.83 3.08
CA ILE A 210 7.07 -17.76 1.62
C ILE A 210 8.56 -17.62 1.31
N ARG A 211 9.28 -16.71 2.00
CA ARG A 211 10.73 -16.54 1.84
C ARG A 211 11.49 -17.85 2.13
N ALA A 212 11.20 -18.45 3.27
CA ALA A 212 11.85 -19.67 3.70
C ALA A 212 11.59 -20.83 2.72
N TRP A 213 10.34 -21.00 2.29
CA TRP A 213 9.97 -22.05 1.35
C TRP A 213 10.61 -21.86 -0.02
N VAL A 214 10.60 -20.65 -0.57
CA VAL A 214 11.23 -20.36 -1.88
C VAL A 214 12.72 -20.67 -1.83
N LYS A 215 13.42 -20.26 -0.76
CA LYS A 215 14.86 -20.53 -0.57
C LYS A 215 15.16 -22.04 -0.48
N ARG A 216 14.31 -22.81 0.23
CA ARG A 216 14.45 -24.27 0.34
C ARG A 216 14.16 -25.01 -0.97
N SER A 217 13.23 -24.47 -1.77
CA SER A 217 12.69 -25.13 -2.97
C SER A 217 13.47 -24.81 -4.25
N GLY A 218 14.48 -23.94 -4.19
CA GLY A 218 15.33 -23.60 -5.32
C GLY A 218 14.52 -23.16 -6.55
N ARG A 219 14.70 -23.85 -7.70
CA ARG A 219 14.02 -23.48 -8.95
C ARG A 219 12.50 -23.50 -8.82
N THR A 220 11.93 -24.51 -8.16
CA THR A 220 10.48 -24.60 -7.95
C THR A 220 9.95 -23.38 -7.16
N GLY A 221 10.74 -22.91 -6.19
CA GLY A 221 10.40 -21.69 -5.44
C GLY A 221 10.39 -20.43 -6.33
N MET A 222 11.41 -20.29 -7.18
CA MET A 222 11.47 -19.17 -8.13
C MET A 222 10.31 -19.20 -9.14
N ASP A 223 9.97 -20.40 -9.66
CA ASP A 223 8.82 -20.57 -10.55
C ASP A 223 7.48 -20.22 -9.85
N MET A 224 7.41 -20.44 -8.54
CA MET A 224 6.24 -20.02 -7.75
C MET A 224 6.14 -18.49 -7.63
N LEU A 225 7.25 -17.76 -7.48
CA LEU A 225 7.23 -16.29 -7.49
C LEU A 225 6.76 -15.74 -8.83
N ASN A 226 7.09 -16.39 -9.94
CA ASN A 226 6.66 -16.02 -11.29
C ASN A 226 5.17 -16.25 -11.54
N PHE A 227 4.45 -16.94 -10.66
CA PHE A 227 2.97 -16.99 -10.70
C PHE A 227 2.35 -15.61 -10.59
N ASN A 228 2.99 -14.69 -9.85
CA ASN A 228 2.58 -13.29 -9.83
C ASN A 228 3.16 -12.55 -11.05
N PRO A 229 2.36 -12.25 -12.10
CA PRO A 229 2.84 -11.57 -13.30
C PRO A 229 3.14 -10.09 -13.07
N SER A 230 2.63 -9.50 -11.98
CA SER A 230 2.82 -8.09 -11.65
C SER A 230 4.28 -7.79 -11.33
N TYR A 231 4.80 -6.73 -11.93
CA TYR A 231 6.16 -6.22 -11.74
C TYR A 231 6.12 -4.71 -11.59
N ILE A 232 6.90 -4.16 -10.67
CA ILE A 232 7.05 -2.71 -10.52
C ILE A 232 8.45 -2.26 -10.94
N PHE A 233 8.52 -1.01 -11.37
CA PHE A 233 9.74 -0.31 -11.71
C PHE A 233 10.02 0.76 -10.66
N PHE A 234 11.28 1.08 -10.48
CA PHE A 234 11.74 1.97 -9.43
C PHE A 234 12.33 3.27 -9.98
N ARG A 235 12.42 4.28 -9.11
CA ARG A 235 13.23 5.48 -9.29
C ARG A 235 14.11 5.71 -8.06
N LYS A 236 15.27 6.35 -8.25
CA LYS A 236 16.06 6.81 -7.12
C LYS A 236 15.38 8.02 -6.47
N LEU A 237 15.41 8.07 -5.15
CA LEU A 237 14.91 9.17 -4.32
C LEU A 237 16.13 9.89 -3.74
N ALA A 238 16.64 10.88 -4.48
CA ALA A 238 17.93 11.53 -4.14
C ALA A 238 17.83 12.44 -2.91
N ASP A 239 16.74 13.18 -2.77
CA ASP A 239 16.61 14.27 -1.80
C ASP A 239 15.75 13.92 -0.57
N LEU A 240 15.54 12.62 -0.32
CA LEU A 240 14.73 12.18 0.81
C LEU A 240 15.60 11.97 2.05
N PRO A 241 15.42 12.76 3.14
CA PRO A 241 16.19 12.63 4.38
C PRO A 241 16.14 11.21 4.97
N ALA A 242 17.22 10.79 5.61
CA ALA A 242 17.38 9.44 6.12
C ALA A 242 16.36 9.05 7.23
N ASP A 243 15.93 10.04 8.00
CA ASP A 243 14.96 9.94 9.09
C ASP A 243 13.49 9.89 8.60
N LYS A 244 13.24 10.27 7.34
CA LYS A 244 11.90 10.24 6.76
C LYS A 244 11.60 8.85 6.19
N GLY A 245 10.32 8.45 6.25
CA GLY A 245 9.81 7.26 5.57
C GLY A 245 9.85 7.37 4.04
N PRO A 246 9.49 6.32 3.32
CA PRO A 246 9.44 6.34 1.85
C PRO A 246 8.33 7.25 1.33
N ILE A 247 8.33 7.49 0.03
CA ILE A 247 7.32 8.31 -0.63
C ILE A 247 6.10 7.44 -0.94
N GLY A 248 4.96 7.79 -0.33
CA GLY A 248 3.66 7.15 -0.61
C GLY A 248 2.98 7.64 -1.88
N ALA A 249 1.77 7.16 -2.13
CA ALA A 249 0.99 7.46 -3.34
C ALA A 249 0.68 8.96 -3.50
N MET A 250 0.60 9.71 -2.41
CA MET A 250 0.40 11.17 -2.44
C MET A 250 1.68 11.97 -2.74
N GLY A 251 2.81 11.31 -3.03
CA GLY A 251 4.07 11.98 -3.34
C GLY A 251 4.73 12.65 -2.13
N ARG A 252 4.37 12.26 -0.93
CA ARG A 252 4.94 12.72 0.34
C ARG A 252 5.45 11.55 1.17
N SER A 253 6.38 11.84 2.08
CA SER A 253 6.91 10.84 3.00
C SER A 253 5.81 10.31 3.93
N ILE A 254 5.77 9.00 4.11
CA ILE A 254 4.85 8.33 5.04
C ILE A 254 5.52 8.11 6.40
N THR A 255 4.69 8.00 7.44
CA THR A 255 5.13 7.92 8.85
C THR A 255 4.72 6.57 9.45
N ALA A 256 5.66 5.89 10.12
CA ALA A 256 5.38 4.63 10.80
C ALA A 256 4.24 4.77 11.80
N PHE A 257 3.32 3.82 11.80
CA PHE A 257 2.12 3.78 12.63
C PHE A 257 1.20 5.02 12.54
N ARG A 258 1.42 5.88 11.50
CA ARG A 258 0.56 7.05 11.21
C ARG A 258 0.15 7.11 9.75
N SER A 259 0.62 6.21 8.91
CA SER A 259 0.23 6.12 7.49
C SER A 259 -0.28 4.73 7.15
N VAL A 260 -1.32 4.69 6.33
CA VAL A 260 -1.91 3.46 5.80
C VAL A 260 -2.05 3.51 4.28
N ALA A 261 -1.88 2.36 3.65
CA ALA A 261 -2.32 2.14 2.27
C ALA A 261 -3.76 1.61 2.26
N ILE A 262 -4.58 2.17 1.37
CA ILE A 262 -6.03 1.92 1.28
C ILE A 262 -6.47 1.70 -0.16
N ASP A 263 -7.74 1.35 -0.36
CA ASP A 263 -8.39 1.40 -1.67
C ASP A 263 -9.04 2.78 -1.90
N PRO A 264 -8.52 3.60 -2.82
CA PRO A 264 -9.04 4.94 -3.06
C PRO A 264 -10.46 4.96 -3.66
N ALA A 265 -10.99 3.80 -4.06
CA ALA A 265 -12.40 3.67 -4.48
C ALA A 265 -13.38 3.83 -3.30
N PHE A 266 -12.92 3.64 -2.06
CA PHE A 266 -13.76 3.69 -0.85
C PHE A 266 -13.27 4.74 0.15
N THR A 267 -11.96 4.91 0.27
CA THR A 267 -11.35 5.84 1.22
C THR A 267 -10.60 6.92 0.45
N PRO A 268 -10.92 8.21 0.60
CA PRO A 268 -10.18 9.27 -0.07
C PRO A 268 -8.71 9.30 0.39
N LEU A 269 -7.78 9.46 -0.56
CA LEU A 269 -6.38 9.74 -0.21
C LEU A 269 -6.31 11.04 0.60
N GLY A 270 -5.47 11.04 1.63
CA GLY A 270 -5.31 12.12 2.59
C GLY A 270 -6.33 12.13 3.73
N ALA A 271 -7.37 11.31 3.67
CA ALA A 271 -8.33 11.21 4.77
C ALA A 271 -7.67 10.63 6.04
N PRO A 272 -7.94 11.20 7.23
CA PRO A 272 -7.65 10.54 8.49
C PRO A 272 -8.52 9.29 8.63
N VAL A 273 -7.94 8.22 9.18
CA VAL A 273 -8.57 6.91 9.30
C VAL A 273 -8.31 6.37 10.71
N TRP A 274 -9.36 6.12 11.45
CA TRP A 274 -9.27 5.44 12.74
C TRP A 274 -9.14 3.94 12.52
N ILE A 275 -8.08 3.36 13.07
CA ILE A 275 -7.76 1.94 12.96
C ILE A 275 -8.03 1.26 14.30
N GLU A 276 -8.93 0.30 14.28
CA GLU A 276 -9.14 -0.65 15.37
C GLU A 276 -8.72 -2.04 14.88
N LYS A 277 -7.42 -2.31 14.91
CA LYS A 277 -6.86 -3.62 14.60
C LYS A 277 -6.88 -4.50 15.85
N ASP A 278 -7.42 -5.69 15.72
CA ASP A 278 -7.44 -6.71 16.77
C ASP A 278 -6.17 -7.59 16.71
N GLY A 279 -6.19 -8.75 17.34
CA GLY A 279 -5.09 -9.71 17.34
C GLY A 279 -4.12 -9.53 18.49
N GLU A 280 -2.96 -10.20 18.40
CA GLU A 280 -1.96 -10.28 19.50
C GLU A 280 -1.44 -8.91 19.94
N ASN A 281 -1.19 -8.01 18.98
CA ASN A 281 -0.74 -6.64 19.22
C ASN A 281 -1.81 -5.67 18.71
N PRO A 282 -2.86 -5.38 19.48
CA PRO A 282 -3.95 -4.53 19.04
C PRO A 282 -3.48 -3.10 18.80
N ILE A 283 -4.07 -2.45 17.78
CA ILE A 283 -3.79 -1.04 17.46
C ILE A 283 -5.10 -0.27 17.55
N ARG A 284 -5.08 0.83 18.26
CA ARG A 284 -6.15 1.84 18.34
C ARG A 284 -5.49 3.18 18.07
N SER A 285 -5.57 3.65 16.81
CA SER A 285 -4.77 4.81 16.41
C SER A 285 -5.34 5.52 15.21
N LEU A 286 -5.24 6.84 15.20
CA LEU A 286 -5.55 7.68 14.06
C LEU A 286 -4.36 7.71 13.11
N MET A 287 -4.60 7.29 11.88
CA MET A 287 -3.62 7.26 10.81
C MET A 287 -4.14 8.07 9.61
N VAL A 288 -3.31 8.29 8.61
CA VAL A 288 -3.68 9.02 7.39
C VAL A 288 -3.56 8.10 6.17
N ALA A 289 -4.53 8.15 5.29
CA ALA A 289 -4.59 7.40 4.05
C ALA A 289 -3.63 8.02 3.01
N GLN A 290 -2.33 7.74 3.11
CA GLN A 290 -1.29 8.40 2.31
C GLN A 290 -0.71 7.51 1.22
N ASP A 291 -1.13 6.24 1.18
CA ASP A 291 -0.57 5.27 0.25
C ASP A 291 -1.64 4.35 -0.34
N THR A 292 -1.26 3.60 -1.38
CA THR A 292 -2.11 2.62 -2.05
C THR A 292 -1.30 1.39 -2.42
N GLY A 293 -1.98 0.24 -2.52
CA GLY A 293 -1.35 -1.00 -2.95
C GLY A 293 -2.19 -1.79 -3.95
N GLY A 294 -1.54 -2.50 -4.86
CA GLY A 294 -2.22 -3.32 -5.87
C GLY A 294 -3.08 -4.44 -5.27
N ALA A 295 -2.71 -4.92 -4.08
CA ALA A 295 -3.43 -5.94 -3.31
C ALA A 295 -4.41 -5.36 -2.27
N ILE A 296 -4.42 -4.03 -2.09
CA ILE A 296 -5.24 -3.36 -1.08
C ILE A 296 -6.55 -2.94 -1.75
N LYS A 297 -7.58 -3.79 -1.62
CA LYS A 297 -8.88 -3.64 -2.28
C LYS A 297 -10.03 -3.89 -1.34
N GLY A 298 -11.03 -2.99 -1.41
CA GLY A 298 -12.25 -3.04 -0.62
C GLY A 298 -12.33 -1.98 0.48
N PRO A 299 -13.56 -1.77 1.04
CA PRO A 299 -13.83 -0.67 1.97
C PRO A 299 -13.26 -0.88 3.38
N GLN A 300 -13.13 -2.14 3.82
CA GLN A 300 -12.58 -2.50 5.14
C GLN A 300 -11.21 -3.16 4.94
N ARG A 301 -10.27 -2.45 4.24
CA ARG A 301 -8.95 -2.95 3.92
C ARG A 301 -7.89 -1.87 4.11
N ALA A 302 -6.95 -2.09 5.01
CA ALA A 302 -5.79 -1.23 5.15
C ALA A 302 -4.50 -2.04 5.32
N ASP A 303 -3.40 -1.47 4.82
CA ASP A 303 -2.04 -1.95 5.02
C ASP A 303 -1.30 -0.89 5.84
N ILE A 304 -0.87 -1.23 7.05
CA ILE A 304 -0.28 -0.30 8.01
C ILE A 304 1.22 -0.20 7.75
N PHE A 305 1.75 1.02 7.68
CA PHE A 305 3.19 1.23 7.53
C PHE A 305 3.89 1.08 8.89
N PHE A 306 4.76 0.08 9.00
CA PHE A 306 5.49 -0.27 10.23
C PHE A 306 6.83 0.43 10.39
N GLY A 307 7.32 1.11 9.34
CA GLY A 307 8.62 1.80 9.37
C GLY A 307 9.66 1.15 8.48
N THR A 308 10.93 1.27 8.86
CA THR A 308 12.08 0.87 8.03
C THR A 308 12.92 -0.19 8.75
N GLY A 309 13.49 -1.13 7.99
CA GLY A 309 14.46 -2.10 8.47
C GLY A 309 13.87 -3.44 8.90
N LEU A 310 14.72 -4.27 9.53
CA LEU A 310 14.39 -5.67 9.83
C LEU A 310 13.27 -5.80 10.87
N ASP A 311 13.35 -5.07 11.97
CA ASP A 311 12.36 -5.15 13.06
C ASP A 311 10.96 -4.75 12.58
N ALA A 312 10.90 -3.68 11.75
CA ALA A 312 9.65 -3.28 11.10
C ALA A 312 9.12 -4.37 10.15
N GLY A 313 10.03 -5.05 9.44
CA GLY A 313 9.68 -6.15 8.53
C GLY A 313 9.19 -7.40 9.25
N GLU A 314 9.77 -7.73 10.39
CA GLU A 314 9.33 -8.85 11.23
C GLU A 314 7.94 -8.58 11.80
N ALA A 315 7.73 -7.40 12.37
CA ALA A 315 6.43 -7.00 12.91
C ALA A 315 5.34 -6.91 11.81
N ALA A 316 5.62 -6.24 10.69
CA ALA A 316 4.68 -6.13 9.58
C ALA A 316 4.30 -7.48 8.98
N GLY A 317 5.26 -8.40 8.87
CA GLY A 317 5.08 -9.69 8.20
C GLY A 317 4.18 -10.67 8.93
N THR A 318 3.86 -10.43 10.20
CA THR A 318 2.94 -11.25 11.00
C THR A 318 1.52 -10.71 11.01
N VAL A 319 1.30 -9.46 10.58
CA VAL A 319 -0.02 -8.83 10.65
C VAL A 319 -0.96 -9.39 9.58
N LYS A 320 -2.03 -10.03 10.06
CA LYS A 320 -3.19 -10.47 9.27
C LYS A 320 -4.39 -10.53 10.19
N ASP A 321 -4.84 -9.38 10.62
CA ASP A 321 -5.81 -9.24 11.72
C ASP A 321 -7.12 -8.62 11.25
N GLY A 322 -8.18 -8.91 11.98
CA GLY A 322 -9.48 -8.30 11.84
C GLY A 322 -9.61 -6.97 12.58
N GLY A 323 -10.84 -6.47 12.64
CA GLY A 323 -11.18 -5.27 13.37
C GLY A 323 -12.11 -4.33 12.60
N ARG A 324 -11.99 -3.00 12.83
CA ARG A 324 -12.78 -1.97 12.13
C ARG A 324 -11.86 -0.87 11.60
N MET A 325 -12.20 -0.37 10.41
CA MET A 325 -11.59 0.81 9.81
C MET A 325 -12.66 1.89 9.64
N ILE A 326 -12.49 3.02 10.27
CA ILE A 326 -13.43 4.13 10.26
C ILE A 326 -12.75 5.35 9.61
N VAL A 327 -13.36 5.90 8.57
CA VAL A 327 -12.81 7.06 7.86
C VAL A 327 -13.34 8.34 8.49
N LEU A 328 -12.47 9.29 8.82
CA LEU A 328 -12.89 10.61 9.24
C LEU A 328 -13.04 11.50 8.00
N LEU A 329 -14.26 11.86 7.69
CA LEU A 329 -14.56 12.72 6.55
C LEU A 329 -14.92 14.14 7.02
N PRO A 330 -14.56 15.19 6.25
CA PRO A 330 -15.09 16.53 6.48
C PRO A 330 -16.61 16.49 6.57
N ILE A 331 -17.19 17.30 7.43
CA ILE A 331 -18.61 17.24 7.82
C ILE A 331 -19.54 17.14 6.60
N ASP A 332 -19.39 18.05 5.63
CA ASP A 332 -20.27 18.08 4.46
C ASP A 332 -20.15 16.81 3.61
N ARG A 333 -18.93 16.28 3.49
CA ARG A 333 -18.69 15.03 2.76
C ARG A 333 -19.27 13.82 3.48
N ALA A 334 -19.20 13.79 4.81
CA ALA A 334 -19.76 12.72 5.60
C ALA A 334 -21.28 12.63 5.43
N PHE A 335 -21.96 13.78 5.51
CA PHE A 335 -23.41 13.84 5.29
C PHE A 335 -23.82 13.46 3.85
N ALA A 336 -23.03 13.87 2.85
CA ALA A 336 -23.28 13.51 1.46
C ALA A 336 -23.11 12.00 1.15
N MET A 337 -22.45 11.25 2.01
CA MET A 337 -22.28 9.78 1.85
C MET A 337 -23.42 8.96 2.46
N LEU A 338 -24.26 9.58 3.29
CA LEU A 338 -25.40 8.87 3.87
C LEU A 338 -26.50 8.74 2.82
N PRO A 339 -27.24 7.61 2.77
CA PRO A 339 -28.43 7.52 1.94
C PRO A 339 -29.42 8.60 2.39
N GLU A 340 -30.05 9.27 1.43
CA GLU A 340 -31.21 10.14 1.72
C GLU A 340 -32.28 9.29 2.40
N GLY A 341 -32.67 9.67 3.62
CA GLY A 341 -33.62 8.96 4.48
C GLY A 341 -35.06 8.97 3.91
#